data_12c069df23afffc75b5915caa36d4c02
#
_entry.id   12c069df23afffc75b5915caa36d4c02
#
_cell.length_a   1.000
_cell.length_b   1.000
_cell.length_c   1.000
_cell.angle_alpha   90.00
_cell.angle_beta   90.00
_cell.angle_gamma   90.00
#
_symmetry.space_group_name_H-M   'P 1'
#
loop_
_entity.id
_entity.type
_entity.pdbx_description
1 polymer ?
#
loop_
_entity_poly.entity_id
_entity_poly.type
_entity_poly.pdbx_seq_one_letter_code
_entity_poly.pdbx_strand_id
1 'polypeptide(L)'
;MQAQTTEVHHIAGIIKVMNSGIEFYQEAKSKIEQPEYTGFFNRMIDAKEEAVFELQKFAVAETGAVENGSDTMTQARKAYSNLVDKISSSSTKTYVSQLEEVEDKVLDEIDTALKKEQPADCEATLRRVYTRMKECHDEMRMLQNGIMH
;
A
#
# COMPACT_ATOMS: atom_id res chain seq x y z
N MET A 1 32.79 -19.32 12.48
CA MET A 1 32.15 -18.92 11.33
C MET A 1 31.12 -17.91 11.71
N GLN A 2 31.11 -16.91 11.12
CA GLN A 2 30.12 -15.99 11.41
C GLN A 2 28.85 -16.38 10.76
N ALA A 3 27.83 -16.10 11.42
CA ALA A 3 26.56 -16.31 10.83
C ALA A 3 26.51 -15.53 9.56
N GLN A 4 26.00 -16.14 8.57
CA GLN A 4 25.74 -15.44 7.36
C GLN A 4 24.70 -14.43 7.65
N THR A 5 25.04 -13.19 7.51
CA THR A 5 24.06 -12.13 7.67
C THR A 5 23.34 -12.02 6.36
N THR A 6 22.15 -12.53 6.32
CA THR A 6 21.31 -12.36 5.14
C THR A 6 20.94 -10.89 5.05
N GLU A 7 21.11 -10.33 3.87
CA GLU A 7 20.80 -8.92 3.66
C GLU A 7 19.31 -8.73 3.47
N VAL A 8 18.84 -7.56 3.87
CA VAL A 8 17.46 -7.16 3.66
C VAL A 8 17.29 -6.74 2.21
N HIS A 9 16.20 -7.18 1.59
CA HIS A 9 15.91 -6.88 0.19
C HIS A 9 14.52 -6.33 0.03
N HIS A 10 14.38 -5.29 -0.79
CA HIS A 10 13.12 -4.83 -1.35
C HIS A 10 12.17 -4.21 -0.32
N ILE A 11 12.66 -3.80 0.82
CA ILE A 11 11.79 -3.20 1.84
C ILE A 11 11.51 -1.74 1.54
N ALA A 12 12.54 -1.00 1.12
CA ALA A 12 12.32 0.40 0.73
C ALA A 12 11.31 0.51 -0.39
N GLY A 13 11.33 -0.45 -1.34
CA GLY A 13 10.35 -0.45 -2.43
C GLY A 13 8.92 -0.65 -1.93
N ILE A 14 8.74 -1.53 -0.95
CA ILE A 14 7.41 -1.74 -0.36
C ILE A 14 6.93 -0.46 0.30
N ILE A 15 7.81 0.21 1.06
CA ILE A 15 7.42 1.43 1.76
C ILE A 15 7.02 2.51 0.76
N LYS A 16 7.77 2.64 -0.33
CA LYS A 16 7.43 3.63 -1.36
C LYS A 16 6.04 3.38 -1.94
N VAL A 17 5.71 2.13 -2.22
CA VAL A 17 4.40 1.79 -2.74
C VAL A 17 3.32 2.08 -1.71
N MET A 18 3.58 1.75 -0.45
CA MET A 18 2.60 2.03 0.60
C MET A 18 2.40 3.53 0.80
N ASN A 19 3.48 4.31 0.76
CA ASN A 19 3.35 5.77 0.89
C ASN A 19 2.52 6.34 -0.25
N SER A 20 2.73 5.85 -1.46
CA SER A 20 1.91 6.27 -2.60
C SER A 20 0.46 5.91 -2.40
N GLY A 21 0.21 4.71 -1.86
CA GLY A 21 -1.15 4.28 -1.57
C GLY A 21 -1.81 5.16 -0.53
N ILE A 22 -1.08 5.52 0.52
CA ILE A 22 -1.61 6.41 1.55
C ILE A 22 -2.02 7.75 0.93
N GLU A 23 -1.17 8.30 0.05
CA GLU A 23 -1.49 9.55 -0.64
C GLU A 23 -2.76 9.41 -1.46
N PHE A 24 -2.92 8.29 -2.15
CA PHE A 24 -4.10 8.07 -2.96
C PHE A 24 -5.36 7.99 -2.09
N TYR A 25 -5.28 7.30 -0.95
CA TYR A 25 -6.43 7.24 -0.04
C TYR A 25 -6.77 8.62 0.50
N GLN A 26 -5.77 9.44 0.80
CA GLN A 26 -6.03 10.79 1.28
C GLN A 26 -6.70 11.65 0.21
N GLU A 27 -6.29 11.48 -1.03
CA GLU A 27 -6.94 12.18 -2.12
C GLU A 27 -8.38 11.69 -2.29
N ALA A 28 -8.60 10.39 -2.22
CA ALA A 28 -9.94 9.84 -2.33
C ALA A 28 -10.84 10.38 -1.23
N LYS A 29 -10.32 10.50 -0.01
CA LYS A 29 -11.07 11.06 1.10
C LYS A 29 -11.54 12.49 0.81
N SER A 30 -10.69 13.27 0.15
CA SER A 30 -11.04 14.65 -0.15
C SER A 30 -12.08 14.74 -1.26
N LYS A 31 -12.22 13.72 -2.08
CA LYS A 31 -13.15 13.72 -3.21
C LYS A 31 -14.45 13.00 -2.91
N ILE A 32 -14.42 12.00 -2.06
CA ILE A 32 -15.59 11.19 -1.72
C ILE A 32 -15.98 11.54 -0.31
N GLU A 33 -17.10 12.22 -0.16
CA GLU A 33 -17.44 12.84 1.12
C GLU A 33 -18.40 12.02 1.97
N GLN A 34 -18.88 10.87 1.48
CA GLN A 34 -19.79 10.05 2.28
C GLN A 34 -19.05 9.52 3.51
N PRO A 35 -19.62 9.68 4.71
CA PRO A 35 -18.92 9.30 5.94
C PRO A 35 -18.50 7.84 6.02
N GLU A 36 -19.29 6.94 5.44
CA GLU A 36 -18.94 5.52 5.48
C GLU A 36 -17.66 5.24 4.72
N TYR A 37 -17.42 5.97 3.62
CA TYR A 37 -16.17 5.81 2.88
C TYR A 37 -15.01 6.45 3.63
N THR A 38 -15.23 7.60 4.26
CA THR A 38 -14.18 8.26 5.02
C THR A 38 -13.64 7.34 6.10
N GLY A 39 -14.52 6.72 6.87
CA GLY A 39 -14.09 5.79 7.91
C GLY A 39 -13.33 4.61 7.37
N PHE A 40 -13.83 4.06 6.25
CA PHE A 40 -13.17 2.94 5.62
C PHE A 40 -11.76 3.31 5.15
N PHE A 41 -11.64 4.45 4.46
CA PHE A 41 -10.33 4.89 3.97
C PHE A 41 -9.37 5.18 5.10
N ASN A 42 -9.87 5.74 6.22
CA ASN A 42 -9.03 5.98 7.38
C ASN A 42 -8.43 4.68 7.92
N ARG A 43 -9.22 3.60 7.95
CA ARG A 43 -8.71 2.32 8.40
C ARG A 43 -7.63 1.79 7.47
N MET A 44 -7.80 1.99 6.16
CA MET A 44 -6.80 1.56 5.18
C MET A 44 -5.49 2.35 5.36
N ILE A 45 -5.63 3.65 5.58
CA ILE A 45 -4.46 4.50 5.81
C ILE A 45 -3.74 4.07 7.09
N ASP A 46 -4.49 3.87 8.16
CA ASP A 46 -3.89 3.48 9.45
C ASP A 46 -3.13 2.17 9.31
N ALA A 47 -3.70 1.20 8.62
CA ALA A 47 -3.04 -0.10 8.45
C ALA A 47 -1.72 0.06 7.71
N LYS A 48 -1.70 0.91 6.68
CA LYS A 48 -0.48 1.12 5.91
C LYS A 48 0.56 1.91 6.68
N GLU A 49 0.12 2.91 7.43
CA GLU A 49 1.06 3.67 8.25
C GLU A 49 1.71 2.79 9.30
N GLU A 50 0.93 1.91 9.91
CA GLU A 50 1.44 0.94 10.87
C GLU A 50 2.47 0.03 10.23
N ALA A 51 2.15 -0.48 9.04
CA ALA A 51 3.05 -1.36 8.32
C ALA A 51 4.35 -0.65 7.95
N VAL A 52 4.24 0.58 7.47
CA VAL A 52 5.43 1.37 7.14
C VAL A 52 6.29 1.56 8.38
N PHE A 53 5.66 1.89 9.51
CA PHE A 53 6.41 2.07 10.75
C PHE A 53 7.18 0.81 11.12
N GLU A 54 6.55 -0.35 11.01
CA GLU A 54 7.21 -1.61 11.35
C GLU A 54 8.34 -1.96 10.37
N LEU A 55 8.20 -1.54 9.12
CA LEU A 55 9.19 -1.89 8.10
C LEU A 55 10.37 -0.94 8.03
N GLN A 56 10.29 0.25 8.66
CA GLN A 56 11.34 1.24 8.51
C GLN A 56 12.71 0.75 8.99
N LYS A 57 12.76 -0.01 10.08
CA LYS A 57 14.05 -0.48 10.57
C LYS A 57 14.72 -1.39 9.54
N PHE A 58 13.94 -2.11 8.76
CA PHE A 58 14.49 -2.96 7.71
C PHE A 58 14.89 -2.13 6.49
N ALA A 59 14.20 -1.03 6.22
CA ALA A 59 14.64 -0.11 5.17
C ALA A 59 15.99 0.50 5.54
N VAL A 60 16.18 0.85 6.81
CA VAL A 60 17.48 1.35 7.27
C VAL A 60 18.55 0.29 7.08
N ALA A 61 18.23 -0.96 7.40
CA ALA A 61 19.18 -2.05 7.21
C ALA A 61 19.51 -2.26 5.74
N GLU A 62 18.54 -2.04 4.86
CA GLU A 62 18.73 -2.26 3.43
C GLU A 62 19.50 -1.11 2.77
N THR A 63 19.14 0.12 3.07
CA THR A 63 19.63 1.28 2.31
C THR A 63 20.45 2.26 3.14
N GLY A 64 20.44 2.15 4.44
CA GLY A 64 21.16 3.07 5.33
C GLY A 64 20.32 4.23 5.83
N ALA A 65 19.07 4.34 5.41
CA ALA A 65 18.23 5.47 5.81
C ALA A 65 16.76 5.07 5.81
N VAL A 66 15.96 5.81 6.56
CA VAL A 66 14.50 5.62 6.49
C VAL A 66 14.02 5.99 5.10
N GLU A 67 12.91 5.39 4.70
CA GLU A 67 12.35 5.63 3.38
C GLU A 67 11.12 6.51 3.51
N ASN A 68 11.15 7.69 2.90
CA ASN A 68 10.03 8.64 2.94
C ASN A 68 9.43 8.91 1.58
N GLY A 69 9.95 8.28 0.53
CA GLY A 69 9.54 8.58 -0.82
C GLY A 69 8.34 7.80 -1.29
N SER A 70 7.82 8.21 -2.43
CA SER A 70 6.84 7.48 -3.22
C SER A 70 7.51 7.10 -4.53
N ASP A 71 6.96 6.11 -5.21
CA ASP A 71 7.60 5.65 -6.45
C ASP A 71 6.63 5.73 -7.63
N THR A 72 6.73 4.76 -8.52
CA THR A 72 5.91 4.74 -9.73
C THR A 72 4.42 4.74 -9.45
N MET A 73 4.02 4.33 -8.25
CA MET A 73 2.62 4.40 -7.87
C MET A 73 2.12 5.83 -7.87
N THR A 74 2.98 6.78 -7.47
CA THR A 74 2.62 8.20 -7.54
C THR A 74 2.34 8.62 -8.98
N GLN A 75 3.13 8.11 -9.93
CA GLN A 75 2.89 8.41 -11.33
C GLN A 75 1.54 7.88 -11.78
N ALA A 76 1.24 6.65 -11.41
CA ALA A 76 -0.05 6.04 -11.75
C ALA A 76 -1.19 6.83 -11.13
N ARG A 77 -1.02 7.25 -9.86
CA ARG A 77 -2.04 8.03 -9.18
C ARG A 77 -2.33 9.33 -9.91
N LYS A 78 -1.29 10.01 -10.39
CA LYS A 78 -1.48 11.26 -11.11
C LYS A 78 -2.25 11.04 -12.41
N ALA A 79 -1.93 9.96 -13.12
CA ALA A 79 -2.62 9.63 -14.35
C ALA A 79 -4.09 9.33 -14.08
N TYR A 80 -4.36 8.58 -13.03
CA TYR A 80 -5.73 8.23 -12.66
C TYR A 80 -6.51 9.46 -12.20
N SER A 81 -5.87 10.36 -11.45
CA SER A 81 -6.53 11.57 -11.00
C SER A 81 -7.01 12.41 -12.17
N ASN A 82 -6.18 12.51 -13.21
CA ASN A 82 -6.58 13.24 -14.41
C ASN A 82 -7.79 12.58 -15.05
N LEU A 83 -7.81 11.26 -15.10
CA LEU A 83 -8.93 10.53 -15.67
C LEU A 83 -10.20 10.76 -14.84
N VAL A 84 -10.07 10.71 -13.52
CA VAL A 84 -11.20 10.89 -12.63
C VAL A 84 -11.80 12.28 -12.79
N ASP A 85 -10.96 13.30 -12.92
CA ASP A 85 -11.43 14.65 -13.13
C ASP A 85 -12.28 14.77 -14.40
N LYS A 86 -11.98 13.97 -15.41
CA LYS A 86 -12.74 14.00 -16.66
C LYS A 86 -14.03 13.20 -16.58
N ILE A 87 -14.11 12.25 -15.65
CA ILE A 87 -15.28 11.38 -15.50
C ILE A 87 -15.90 11.62 -14.15
N SER A 88 -16.34 12.84 -13.92
CA SER A 88 -16.79 13.26 -12.59
C SER A 88 -18.00 12.49 -12.10
N SER A 89 -18.89 12.08 -13.00
CA SER A 89 -20.14 11.42 -12.57
C SER A 89 -19.91 10.01 -12.03
N SER A 90 -18.75 9.42 -12.29
CA SER A 90 -18.45 8.09 -11.79
C SER A 90 -17.22 8.09 -10.88
N SER A 91 -16.92 9.24 -10.26
CA SER A 91 -15.66 9.38 -9.54
C SER A 91 -15.54 8.42 -8.36
N THR A 92 -16.62 8.20 -7.60
CA THR A 92 -16.54 7.26 -6.48
C THR A 92 -16.15 5.87 -6.94
N LYS A 93 -16.85 5.37 -7.96
CA LYS A 93 -16.56 4.05 -8.49
C LYS A 93 -15.15 3.97 -9.05
N THR A 94 -14.74 5.02 -9.75
CA THR A 94 -13.40 5.07 -10.34
C THR A 94 -12.33 5.06 -9.26
N TYR A 95 -12.50 5.86 -8.21
CA TYR A 95 -11.54 5.87 -7.11
C TYR A 95 -11.45 4.52 -6.42
N VAL A 96 -12.58 3.89 -6.15
CA VAL A 96 -12.58 2.60 -5.46
C VAL A 96 -11.89 1.55 -6.33
N SER A 97 -12.16 1.56 -7.63
CA SER A 97 -11.50 0.63 -8.53
C SER A 97 -9.98 0.80 -8.52
N GLN A 98 -9.52 2.05 -8.49
CA GLN A 98 -8.08 2.30 -8.48
C GLN A 98 -7.46 2.01 -7.12
N LEU A 99 -8.23 2.19 -6.05
CA LEU A 99 -7.75 1.81 -4.73
C LEU A 99 -7.58 0.29 -4.62
N GLU A 100 -8.43 -0.47 -5.31
CA GLU A 100 -8.21 -1.91 -5.37
C GLU A 100 -6.89 -2.23 -6.06
N GLU A 101 -6.56 -1.50 -7.12
CA GLU A 101 -5.27 -1.68 -7.77
C GLU A 101 -4.12 -1.33 -6.85
N VAL A 102 -4.29 -0.32 -5.99
CA VAL A 102 -3.29 0.00 -4.98
C VAL A 102 -3.06 -1.19 -4.07
N GLU A 103 -4.15 -1.81 -3.60
CA GLU A 103 -4.01 -2.97 -2.72
C GLU A 103 -3.34 -4.15 -3.42
N ASP A 104 -3.67 -4.37 -4.70
CA ASP A 104 -3.00 -5.41 -5.48
C ASP A 104 -1.50 -5.14 -5.56
N LYS A 105 -1.13 -3.91 -5.82
CA LYS A 105 0.28 -3.56 -5.98
C LYS A 105 1.04 -3.74 -4.68
N VAL A 106 0.44 -3.38 -3.55
CA VAL A 106 1.07 -3.58 -2.25
C VAL A 106 1.35 -5.06 -2.01
N LEU A 107 0.36 -5.92 -2.29
CA LEU A 107 0.56 -7.36 -2.12
C LEU A 107 1.65 -7.90 -3.04
N ASP A 108 1.68 -7.43 -4.28
CA ASP A 108 2.71 -7.86 -5.23
C ASP A 108 4.10 -7.51 -4.74
N GLU A 109 4.27 -6.31 -4.18
CA GLU A 109 5.57 -5.88 -3.72
C GLU A 109 6.03 -6.69 -2.52
N ILE A 110 5.12 -7.00 -1.59
CA ILE A 110 5.46 -7.83 -0.45
C ILE A 110 5.82 -9.24 -0.91
N ASP A 111 5.05 -9.77 -1.85
CA ASP A 111 5.29 -11.07 -2.42
C ASP A 111 6.68 -11.16 -3.05
N THR A 112 7.06 -10.10 -3.78
CA THR A 112 8.39 -10.03 -4.37
C THR A 112 9.46 -10.09 -3.30
N ALA A 113 9.27 -9.36 -2.20
CA ALA A 113 10.24 -9.37 -1.10
C ALA A 113 10.32 -10.75 -0.45
N LEU A 114 9.17 -11.42 -0.30
CA LEU A 114 9.14 -12.73 0.34
C LEU A 114 9.78 -13.82 -0.52
N LYS A 115 9.91 -13.58 -1.82
CA LYS A 115 10.60 -14.53 -2.69
C LYS A 115 12.12 -14.39 -2.61
N LYS A 116 12.61 -13.35 -1.96
CA LYS A 116 14.03 -13.17 -1.75
C LYS A 116 14.42 -13.71 -0.39
N GLU A 117 15.69 -14.06 -0.25
CA GLU A 117 16.20 -14.49 1.05
C GLU A 117 16.28 -13.29 1.96
N GLN A 118 15.61 -13.36 3.10
CA GLN A 118 15.55 -12.26 4.05
C GLN A 118 16.02 -12.71 5.41
N PRO A 119 16.52 -11.79 6.26
CA PRO A 119 16.75 -12.15 7.66
C PRO A 119 15.45 -12.65 8.29
N ALA A 120 15.59 -13.53 9.28
CA ALA A 120 14.43 -14.22 9.86
C ALA A 120 13.40 -13.23 10.43
N ASP A 121 13.89 -12.19 11.13
CA ASP A 121 12.95 -11.21 11.70
C ASP A 121 12.28 -10.38 10.64
N CYS A 122 13.00 -10.07 9.55
CA CYS A 122 12.41 -9.35 8.43
C CYS A 122 11.33 -10.21 7.76
N GLU A 123 11.63 -11.48 7.54
CA GLU A 123 10.65 -12.36 6.91
C GLU A 123 9.39 -12.49 7.78
N ALA A 124 9.56 -12.62 9.09
CA ALA A 124 8.42 -12.74 10.00
C ALA A 124 7.56 -11.47 9.93
N THR A 125 8.20 -10.31 9.92
CA THR A 125 7.47 -9.05 9.82
C THR A 125 6.74 -8.94 8.49
N LEU A 126 7.41 -9.34 7.39
CA LEU A 126 6.79 -9.31 6.07
C LEU A 126 5.55 -10.19 6.01
N ARG A 127 5.58 -11.35 6.66
CA ARG A 127 4.41 -12.24 6.64
C ARG A 127 3.26 -11.65 7.44
N ARG A 128 3.55 -11.01 8.58
CA ARG A 128 2.51 -10.33 9.34
C ARG A 128 1.90 -9.18 8.54
N VAL A 129 2.77 -8.39 7.92
CA VAL A 129 2.30 -7.26 7.10
C VAL A 129 1.50 -7.77 5.91
N TYR A 130 1.93 -8.86 5.29
CA TYR A 130 1.18 -9.45 4.18
C TYR A 130 -0.23 -9.81 4.61
N THR A 131 -0.35 -10.50 5.77
CA THR A 131 -1.67 -10.90 6.26
C THR A 131 -2.57 -9.67 6.45
N ARG A 132 -2.03 -8.61 7.06
CA ARG A 132 -2.81 -7.40 7.29
C ARG A 132 -3.21 -6.73 5.98
N MET A 133 -2.28 -6.67 5.03
CA MET A 133 -2.57 -6.05 3.74
C MET A 133 -3.53 -6.89 2.91
N LYS A 134 -3.50 -8.21 3.08
CA LYS A 134 -4.47 -9.08 2.42
C LYS A 134 -5.88 -8.81 2.95
N GLU A 135 -6.01 -8.57 4.24
CA GLU A 135 -7.30 -8.18 4.81
C GLU A 135 -7.80 -6.89 4.19
N CYS A 136 -6.90 -5.90 4.04
CA CYS A 136 -7.25 -4.63 3.41
C CYS A 136 -7.70 -4.85 1.96
N HIS A 137 -6.97 -5.68 1.24
CA HIS A 137 -7.30 -6.02 -0.14
C HIS A 137 -8.69 -6.62 -0.24
N ASP A 138 -8.98 -7.57 0.64
CA ASP A 138 -10.27 -8.27 0.59
C ASP A 138 -11.41 -7.32 0.94
N GLU A 139 -11.20 -6.43 1.93
CA GLU A 139 -12.22 -5.45 2.29
C GLU A 139 -12.46 -4.47 1.14
N MET A 140 -11.40 -4.04 0.47
CA MET A 140 -11.54 -3.15 -0.67
C MET A 140 -12.31 -3.82 -1.81
N ARG A 141 -12.02 -5.09 -2.06
CA ARG A 141 -12.74 -5.83 -3.09
C ARG A 141 -14.22 -5.95 -2.76
N MET A 142 -14.54 -6.19 -1.50
CA MET A 142 -15.94 -6.25 -1.08
C MET A 142 -16.63 -4.91 -1.25
N LEU A 143 -15.93 -3.83 -0.92
CA LEU A 143 -16.48 -2.49 -1.13
C LEU A 143 -16.74 -2.23 -2.61
N GLN A 144 -15.80 -2.60 -3.46
CA GLN A 144 -15.96 -2.40 -4.90
C GLN A 144 -17.13 -3.20 -5.43
N ASN A 145 -17.27 -4.45 -4.99
CA ASN A 145 -18.40 -5.28 -5.44
C ASN A 145 -19.73 -4.69 -5.00
N GLY A 146 -19.80 -4.13 -3.80
CA GLY A 146 -21.02 -3.49 -3.33
C GLY A 146 -21.40 -2.29 -4.16
N ILE A 147 -20.41 -1.52 -4.57
CA ILE A 147 -20.66 -0.33 -5.41
C ILE A 147 -21.13 -0.74 -6.80
N MET A 148 -20.59 -1.83 -7.31
CA MET A 148 -20.93 -2.26 -8.67
C MET A 148 -22.32 -2.87 -8.77
N HIS A 149 -22.93 -3.21 -7.66
CA HIS A 149 -24.31 -3.67 -7.63
C HIS A 149 -25.22 -2.50 -7.33
#